data_0a872270b4985f26c8a635a6e9ca2a3b
#
_entry.id   0a872270b4985f26c8a635a6e9ca2a3b
#
_cell.length_a   1.000
_cell.length_b   1.000
_cell.length_c   1.000
_cell.angle_alpha   90.00
_cell.angle_beta   90.00
_cell.angle_gamma   90.00
#
_symmetry.space_group_name_H-M   'P 1'
#
loop_
_entity.id
_entity.type
_entity.pdbx_description
1 polymer ?
#
loop_
_entity_poly.entity_id
_entity_poly.type
_entity_poly.pdbx_seq_one_letter_code
_entity_poly.pdbx_strand_id
1 'polypeptide(L)'
;MKRRKTILCTILVLLAVSLAGLFWWQRDNLKAIHAATQHTSAELEEKLEENQQMIQEAVKAAGEVTVGEISEEDRQAFRDGSITQEQLVERLTNGGEGEPREEPANTSRPESDGTPPPEPPKPAENTYQKELSALIARVYVLREEYTLALDTMYADAKAEYLALPAEKRTKTQLLKMARGYLSRASALEKECDGKMDEIVRAMEKLLRENGGDLGLVDTVVYTYANEKSLKKSWYMSKMEQKGLI
;
A
#
# COMPACT_ATOMS: atom_id res chain seq x y z
N MET A 1 -24.93 -24.19 -43.32
CA MET A 1 -25.19 -24.53 -41.91
C MET A 1 -23.89 -24.58 -41.05
N LYS A 2 -22.77 -25.13 -41.54
CA LYS A 2 -21.50 -25.24 -40.77
C LYS A 2 -20.93 -23.89 -40.30
N ARG A 3 -20.87 -22.86 -41.17
CA ARG A 3 -20.33 -21.53 -40.80
C ARG A 3 -21.08 -20.83 -39.66
N ARG A 4 -22.42 -20.95 -39.59
CA ARG A 4 -23.21 -20.36 -38.49
C ARG A 4 -22.93 -21.04 -37.13
N LYS A 5 -22.72 -22.36 -37.14
CA LYS A 5 -22.34 -23.11 -35.91
C LYS A 5 -20.95 -22.71 -35.42
N THR A 6 -20.00 -22.50 -36.34
CA THR A 6 -18.64 -22.05 -35.97
C THR A 6 -18.64 -20.64 -35.37
N ILE A 7 -19.41 -19.72 -35.97
CA ILE A 7 -19.54 -18.33 -35.45
C ILE A 7 -20.20 -18.33 -34.06
N LEU A 8 -21.24 -19.16 -33.86
CA LEU A 8 -21.91 -19.27 -32.56
C LEU A 8 -20.98 -19.85 -31.49
N CYS A 9 -20.16 -20.86 -31.81
CA CYS A 9 -19.16 -21.40 -30.90
C CYS A 9 -18.07 -20.38 -30.55
N THR A 10 -17.60 -19.57 -31.52
CA THR A 10 -16.60 -18.55 -31.24
C THR A 10 -17.15 -17.45 -30.34
N ILE A 11 -18.39 -17.01 -30.53
CA ILE A 11 -19.05 -16.02 -29.68
C ILE A 11 -19.22 -16.56 -28.25
N LEU A 12 -19.64 -17.84 -28.11
CA LEU A 12 -19.78 -18.48 -26.80
C LEU A 12 -18.47 -18.62 -26.05
N VAL A 13 -17.37 -18.94 -26.75
CA VAL A 13 -16.03 -19.02 -26.16
C VAL A 13 -15.55 -17.63 -25.73
N LEU A 14 -15.74 -16.59 -26.56
CA LEU A 14 -15.39 -15.22 -26.21
C LEU A 14 -16.22 -14.71 -25.01
N LEU A 15 -17.50 -15.05 -24.94
CA LEU A 15 -18.37 -14.73 -23.80
C LEU A 15 -17.90 -15.46 -22.52
N ALA A 16 -17.54 -16.73 -22.61
CA ALA A 16 -17.02 -17.49 -21.47
C ALA A 16 -15.68 -16.94 -20.97
N VAL A 17 -14.78 -16.57 -21.86
CA VAL A 17 -13.49 -15.94 -21.52
C VAL A 17 -13.70 -14.55 -20.89
N SER A 18 -14.65 -13.77 -21.42
CA SER A 18 -14.99 -12.46 -20.85
C SER A 18 -15.61 -12.58 -19.47
N LEU A 19 -16.50 -13.55 -19.26
CA LEU A 19 -17.11 -13.83 -17.95
C LEU A 19 -16.09 -14.38 -16.96
N ALA A 20 -15.19 -15.25 -17.39
CA ALA A 20 -14.09 -15.74 -16.55
C ALA A 20 -13.12 -14.60 -16.16
N GLY A 21 -12.81 -13.71 -17.09
CA GLY A 21 -11.99 -12.51 -16.82
C GLY A 21 -12.67 -11.55 -15.83
N LEU A 22 -13.98 -11.30 -16.01
CA LEU A 22 -14.79 -10.49 -15.09
C LEU A 22 -14.89 -11.15 -13.71
N PHE A 23 -15.06 -12.46 -13.65
CA PHE A 23 -15.11 -13.21 -12.39
C PHE A 23 -13.75 -13.19 -11.67
N TRP A 24 -12.65 -13.32 -12.41
CA TRP A 24 -11.31 -13.24 -11.87
C TRP A 24 -11.00 -11.84 -11.32
N TRP A 25 -11.38 -10.80 -12.05
CA TRP A 25 -11.22 -9.41 -11.65
C TRP A 25 -12.11 -9.03 -10.43
N GLN A 26 -13.30 -9.64 -10.30
CA GLN A 26 -14.18 -9.39 -9.15
C GLN A 26 -13.91 -10.30 -7.94
N ARG A 27 -13.04 -11.31 -8.09
CA ARG A 27 -12.78 -12.28 -7.01
C ARG A 27 -12.33 -11.62 -5.71
N ASP A 28 -11.47 -10.62 -5.78
CA ASP A 28 -10.95 -9.94 -4.59
C ASP A 28 -12.01 -9.02 -3.97
N ASN A 29 -12.86 -8.41 -4.76
CA ASN A 29 -14.01 -7.66 -4.27
C ASN A 29 -15.04 -8.58 -3.59
N LEU A 30 -15.27 -9.78 -4.13
CA LEU A 30 -16.16 -10.77 -3.51
C LEU A 30 -15.60 -11.31 -2.19
N LYS A 31 -14.30 -11.53 -2.10
CA LYS A 31 -13.63 -11.88 -0.83
C LYS A 31 -13.77 -10.78 0.21
N ALA A 32 -13.57 -9.52 -0.19
CA ALA A 32 -13.71 -8.38 0.71
C ALA A 32 -15.16 -8.22 1.21
N ILE A 33 -16.16 -8.38 0.35
CA ILE A 33 -17.57 -8.38 0.74
C ILE A 33 -17.86 -9.52 1.71
N HIS A 34 -17.38 -10.74 1.43
CA HIS A 34 -17.56 -11.89 2.30
C HIS A 34 -16.92 -11.69 3.66
N ALA A 35 -15.67 -11.19 3.72
CA ALA A 35 -15.00 -10.88 4.97
C ALA A 35 -15.70 -9.77 5.77
N ALA A 36 -16.23 -8.74 5.10
CA ALA A 36 -17.00 -7.67 5.74
C ALA A 36 -18.30 -8.18 6.41
N THR A 37 -18.92 -9.23 5.85
CA THR A 37 -20.12 -9.85 6.42
C THR A 37 -19.84 -10.85 7.55
N GLN A 38 -18.61 -11.36 7.65
CA GLN A 38 -18.21 -12.34 8.66
C GLN A 38 -17.45 -11.75 9.84
N HIS A 39 -16.84 -10.58 9.67
CA HIS A 39 -16.01 -9.95 10.69
C HIS A 39 -16.50 -8.54 11.01
N THR A 40 -16.42 -8.20 12.28
CA THR A 40 -16.64 -6.83 12.76
C THR A 40 -15.47 -5.94 12.35
N SER A 41 -15.68 -4.61 12.35
CA SER A 41 -14.59 -3.67 12.06
C SER A 41 -13.42 -3.79 13.05
N ALA A 42 -13.68 -4.17 14.31
CA ALA A 42 -12.64 -4.38 15.31
C ALA A 42 -11.80 -5.62 15.01
N GLU A 43 -12.42 -6.74 14.64
CA GLU A 43 -11.70 -7.96 14.20
C GLU A 43 -10.88 -7.73 12.92
N LEU A 44 -11.36 -6.87 12.03
CA LEU A 44 -10.61 -6.49 10.82
C LEU A 44 -9.43 -5.57 11.14
N GLU A 45 -9.54 -4.71 12.17
CA GLU A 45 -8.42 -3.92 12.69
C GLU A 45 -7.34 -4.83 13.29
N GLU A 46 -7.70 -5.80 14.11
CA GLU A 46 -6.77 -6.81 14.66
C GLU A 46 -6.02 -7.57 13.55
N LYS A 47 -6.74 -8.02 12.50
CA LYS A 47 -6.13 -8.69 11.35
C LYS A 47 -5.19 -7.77 10.55
N LEU A 48 -5.46 -6.47 10.51
CA LEU A 48 -4.56 -5.49 9.88
C LEU A 48 -3.29 -5.32 10.71
N GLU A 49 -3.38 -5.32 12.03
CA GLU A 49 -2.22 -5.29 12.94
C GLU A 49 -1.38 -6.57 12.81
N GLU A 50 -2.01 -7.75 12.81
CA GLU A 50 -1.32 -9.02 12.56
C GLU A 50 -0.57 -9.03 11.23
N ASN A 51 -1.21 -8.51 10.18
CA ASN A 51 -0.60 -8.41 8.85
C ASN A 51 0.62 -7.46 8.85
N GLN A 52 0.57 -6.39 9.64
CA GLN A 52 1.67 -5.46 9.80
C GLN A 52 2.83 -6.08 10.60
N GLN A 53 2.54 -6.84 11.65
CA GLN A 53 3.55 -7.57 12.41
C GLN A 53 4.29 -8.59 11.53
N MET A 54 3.58 -9.30 10.66
CA MET A 54 4.17 -10.28 9.74
C MET A 54 5.26 -9.66 8.83
N ILE A 55 5.02 -8.47 8.28
CA ILE A 55 6.05 -7.82 7.45
C ILE A 55 7.23 -7.33 8.30
N GLN A 56 6.98 -6.83 9.52
CA GLN A 56 8.04 -6.41 10.43
C GLN A 56 8.93 -7.58 10.86
N GLU A 57 8.34 -8.74 11.14
CA GLU A 57 9.08 -9.97 11.47
C GLU A 57 9.93 -10.44 10.29
N ALA A 58 9.38 -10.42 9.06
CA ALA A 58 10.12 -10.78 7.86
C ALA A 58 11.29 -9.83 7.59
N VAL A 59 11.11 -8.52 7.81
CA VAL A 59 12.18 -7.53 7.70
C VAL A 59 13.28 -7.77 8.73
N LYS A 60 12.92 -8.05 9.99
CA LYS A 60 13.89 -8.39 11.05
C LYS A 60 14.66 -9.68 10.73
N ALA A 61 13.98 -10.68 10.17
CA ALA A 61 14.60 -11.95 9.78
C ALA A 61 15.56 -11.81 8.58
N ALA A 62 15.34 -10.82 7.73
CA ALA A 62 16.21 -10.56 6.56
C ALA A 62 17.58 -9.95 6.91
N GLY A 63 17.85 -9.65 8.20
CA GLY A 63 19.14 -9.17 8.70
C GLY A 63 19.10 -7.72 9.19
N GLU A 64 20.24 -7.03 9.13
CA GLU A 64 20.44 -5.68 9.69
C GLU A 64 19.71 -4.55 8.93
N VAL A 65 18.49 -4.83 8.45
CA VAL A 65 17.64 -3.85 7.78
C VAL A 65 16.86 -3.10 8.85
N THR A 66 17.08 -1.80 8.97
CA THR A 66 16.38 -0.94 9.91
C THR A 66 15.41 -0.05 9.13
N VAL A 67 14.12 -0.21 9.38
CA VAL A 67 13.08 0.67 8.88
C VAL A 67 12.21 1.07 10.06
N GLY A 68 12.07 2.37 10.29
CA GLY A 68 11.23 2.93 11.34
C GLY A 68 9.74 2.70 11.06
N GLU A 69 8.92 2.86 12.09
CA GLU A 69 7.47 2.94 11.94
C GLU A 69 7.07 4.37 11.59
N ILE A 70 5.98 4.51 10.82
CA ILE A 70 5.41 5.84 10.55
C ILE A 70 4.78 6.34 11.83
N SER A 71 5.37 7.39 12.42
CA SER A 71 4.80 8.04 13.61
C SER A 71 3.46 8.71 13.27
N GLU A 72 2.64 8.99 14.28
CA GLU A 72 1.38 9.71 14.04
C GLU A 72 1.63 11.15 13.55
N GLU A 73 2.74 11.76 13.97
CA GLU A 73 3.17 13.08 13.50
C GLU A 73 3.56 13.06 12.02
N ASP A 74 4.35 12.06 11.60
CA ASP A 74 4.72 11.89 10.19
C ASP A 74 3.52 11.56 9.31
N ARG A 75 2.60 10.73 9.83
CA ARG A 75 1.34 10.42 9.16
C ARG A 75 0.50 11.67 8.94
N GLN A 76 0.38 12.52 9.96
CA GLN A 76 -0.35 13.77 9.83
C GLN A 76 0.34 14.73 8.87
N ALA A 77 1.66 14.89 8.96
CA ALA A 77 2.45 15.74 8.06
C ALA A 77 2.38 15.26 6.59
N PHE A 78 2.30 13.95 6.38
CA PHE A 78 2.09 13.36 5.05
C PHE A 78 0.66 13.60 4.54
N ARG A 79 -0.34 13.50 5.40
CA ARG A 79 -1.76 13.75 5.08
C ARG A 79 -2.04 15.20 4.68
N ASP A 80 -1.43 16.15 5.34
CA ASP A 80 -1.60 17.58 5.04
C ASP A 80 -0.65 18.10 3.95
N GLY A 81 0.23 17.24 3.42
CA GLY A 81 1.17 17.56 2.36
C GLY A 81 2.40 18.36 2.82
N SER A 82 2.67 18.43 4.14
CA SER A 82 3.85 19.10 4.69
C SER A 82 5.13 18.33 4.41
N ILE A 83 5.06 17.03 4.19
CA ILE A 83 6.17 16.19 3.76
C ILE A 83 5.82 15.38 2.52
N THR A 84 6.84 15.14 1.66
CA THR A 84 6.70 14.30 0.46
C THR A 84 6.90 12.81 0.76
N GLN A 85 6.62 11.96 -0.23
CA GLN A 85 6.89 10.52 -0.14
C GLN A 85 8.38 10.25 0.10
N GLU A 86 9.27 10.96 -0.61
CA GLU A 86 10.71 10.83 -0.49
C GLU A 86 11.20 11.22 0.90
N GLN A 87 10.68 12.32 1.44
CA GLN A 87 11.00 12.75 2.79
C GLN A 87 10.52 11.76 3.85
N LEU A 88 9.34 11.16 3.67
CA LEU A 88 8.85 10.12 4.57
C LEU A 88 9.72 8.86 4.49
N VAL A 89 10.12 8.42 3.28
CA VAL A 89 11.07 7.31 3.10
C VAL A 89 12.40 7.61 3.80
N GLU A 90 12.93 8.83 3.65
CA GLU A 90 14.18 9.24 4.29
C GLU A 90 14.09 9.18 5.83
N ARG A 91 13.00 9.65 6.42
CA ARG A 91 12.76 9.58 7.88
C ARG A 91 12.71 8.12 8.36
N LEU A 92 12.02 7.25 7.64
CA LEU A 92 11.90 5.83 7.98
C LEU A 92 13.25 5.09 7.90
N THR A 93 14.14 5.50 7.02
CA THR A 93 15.46 4.85 6.84
C THR A 93 16.54 5.43 7.75
N ASN A 94 16.40 6.68 8.21
CA ASN A 94 17.38 7.35 9.07
C ASN A 94 17.07 7.22 10.58
N GLY A 95 16.11 6.38 10.96
CA GLY A 95 15.82 6.06 12.37
C GLY A 95 14.98 7.10 13.12
N GLY A 96 14.14 7.86 12.44
CA GLY A 96 13.07 8.64 13.10
C GLY A 96 13.51 9.80 14.01
N GLU A 97 14.77 10.19 14.02
CA GLU A 97 15.19 11.41 14.68
C GLU A 97 14.92 12.61 13.76
N GLY A 98 13.69 13.09 13.86
CA GLY A 98 13.25 14.31 13.19
C GLY A 98 13.76 15.56 13.90
N GLU A 99 15.03 15.91 13.74
CA GLU A 99 15.42 17.31 13.87
C GLU A 99 15.28 18.02 12.51
N PRO A 100 14.69 19.21 12.46
CA PRO A 100 14.70 20.02 11.24
C PRO A 100 16.15 20.39 10.96
N ARG A 101 16.72 19.80 9.93
CA ARG A 101 18.05 20.15 9.47
C ARG A 101 17.98 21.54 8.86
N GLU A 102 18.38 22.54 9.66
CA GLU A 102 18.75 23.87 9.15
C GLU A 102 19.84 23.70 8.08
N GLU A 103 19.67 24.34 6.94
CA GLU A 103 20.70 24.42 5.89
C GLU A 103 22.02 24.90 6.51
N PRO A 104 23.16 24.23 6.24
CA PRO A 104 24.43 24.71 6.75
C PRO A 104 24.85 25.97 5.98
N ALA A 105 24.73 27.11 6.64
CA ALA A 105 25.40 28.31 6.24
C ALA A 105 26.92 28.06 6.17
N ASN A 106 27.47 28.30 5.01
CA ASN A 106 28.86 28.28 4.64
C ASN A 106 29.72 29.06 5.66
N THR A 107 30.61 28.39 6.40
CA THR A 107 31.70 29.06 7.10
C THR A 107 33.00 28.29 6.96
N SER A 108 33.96 28.98 6.43
CA SER A 108 35.31 28.59 6.06
C SER A 108 36.20 28.18 7.24
N ARG A 109 36.97 27.10 7.05
CA ARG A 109 38.36 26.73 7.46
C ARG A 109 39.03 27.44 8.68
N PRO A 110 39.94 26.73 9.48
CA PRO A 110 41.22 26.26 8.96
C PRO A 110 41.72 24.87 9.44
N GLU A 111 42.71 24.39 8.72
CA GLU A 111 43.54 23.20 8.86
C GLU A 111 44.04 22.86 10.27
N SER A 112 44.08 21.56 10.58
CA SER A 112 45.14 20.95 11.39
C SER A 112 45.40 19.52 10.94
N ASP A 113 46.62 19.28 10.61
CA ASP A 113 47.31 18.08 10.17
C ASP A 113 47.24 16.97 11.23
N GLY A 114 46.94 15.76 10.84
CA GLY A 114 46.91 14.58 11.71
C GLY A 114 46.30 13.36 11.04
N THR A 115 47.06 12.76 10.14
CA THR A 115 46.69 11.53 9.42
C THR A 115 46.62 10.31 10.34
N PRO A 116 45.45 9.69 10.60
CA PRO A 116 45.38 8.28 11.01
C PRO A 116 45.46 7.39 9.78
N PRO A 117 45.94 6.14 9.90
CA PRO A 117 46.09 5.20 8.78
C PRO A 117 44.72 4.85 8.21
N PRO A 118 44.64 4.52 6.90
CA PRO A 118 43.38 4.19 6.26
C PRO A 118 42.79 2.90 6.81
N GLU A 119 41.60 2.96 7.40
CA GLU A 119 40.77 1.78 7.61
C GLU A 119 40.38 1.21 6.24
N PRO A 120 40.42 -0.16 6.10
CA PRO A 120 40.03 -0.79 4.85
C PRO A 120 38.53 -0.53 4.57
N PRO A 121 38.15 -0.43 3.29
CA PRO A 121 36.80 -0.05 2.92
C PRO A 121 35.77 -1.13 3.32
N LYS A 122 34.77 -0.77 4.10
CA LYS A 122 33.49 -1.47 4.23
C LYS A 122 32.44 -0.75 3.36
N PRO A 123 32.42 -0.89 2.04
CA PRO A 123 31.45 -0.16 1.25
C PRO A 123 30.27 -0.98 0.72
N ALA A 124 30.40 -2.30 0.52
CA ALA A 124 29.37 -3.07 -0.20
C ALA A 124 28.18 -3.47 0.69
N GLU A 125 28.43 -3.91 1.91
CA GLU A 125 27.39 -4.41 2.83
C GLU A 125 26.46 -3.28 3.33
N ASN A 126 27.02 -2.13 3.63
CA ASN A 126 26.26 -0.95 4.08
C ASN A 126 25.36 -0.38 2.97
N THR A 127 25.79 -0.46 1.70
CA THR A 127 25.00 0.02 0.55
C THR A 127 23.80 -0.86 0.30
N TYR A 128 23.98 -2.20 0.32
CA TYR A 128 22.89 -3.17 0.16
C TYR A 128 21.79 -2.99 1.21
N GLN A 129 22.19 -2.93 2.49
CA GLN A 129 21.25 -2.75 3.60
C GLN A 129 20.47 -1.45 3.47
N LYS A 130 21.14 -0.35 3.12
CA LYS A 130 20.53 0.95 2.93
C LYS A 130 19.52 0.95 1.76
N GLU A 131 19.88 0.34 0.63
CA GLU A 131 18.98 0.21 -0.52
C GLU A 131 17.78 -0.67 -0.18
N LEU A 132 17.96 -1.77 0.53
CA LEU A 132 16.88 -2.66 0.95
C LEU A 132 15.95 -1.96 1.95
N SER A 133 16.50 -1.23 2.93
CA SER A 133 15.73 -0.40 3.87
C SER A 133 14.88 0.64 3.12
N ALA A 134 15.45 1.30 2.11
CA ALA A 134 14.72 2.29 1.31
C ALA A 134 13.56 1.66 0.50
N LEU A 135 13.75 0.46 -0.05
CA LEU A 135 12.69 -0.25 -0.76
C LEU A 135 11.56 -0.69 0.18
N ILE A 136 11.88 -1.17 1.38
CA ILE A 136 10.88 -1.52 2.40
C ILE A 136 10.15 -0.27 2.90
N ALA A 137 10.85 0.84 3.13
CA ALA A 137 10.25 2.10 3.51
C ALA A 137 9.26 2.60 2.44
N ARG A 138 9.59 2.43 1.14
CA ARG A 138 8.65 2.74 0.05
C ARG A 138 7.38 1.90 0.09
N VAL A 139 7.46 0.62 0.50
CA VAL A 139 6.27 -0.21 0.71
C VAL A 139 5.38 0.41 1.80
N TYR A 140 5.96 0.85 2.92
CA TYR A 140 5.20 1.47 4.02
C TYR A 140 4.56 2.79 3.60
N VAL A 141 5.29 3.62 2.87
CA VAL A 141 4.77 4.89 2.34
C VAL A 141 3.64 4.66 1.34
N LEU A 142 3.78 3.69 0.43
CA LEU A 142 2.73 3.32 -0.53
C LEU A 142 1.45 2.83 0.17
N ARG A 143 1.58 2.09 1.27
CA ARG A 143 0.45 1.65 2.10
C ARG A 143 -0.25 2.84 2.76
N GLU A 144 0.50 3.80 3.27
CA GLU A 144 -0.07 5.02 3.87
C GLU A 144 -0.77 5.87 2.81
N GLU A 145 -0.17 6.06 1.63
CA GLU A 145 -0.79 6.75 0.48
C GLU A 145 -2.15 6.12 0.10
N TYR A 146 -2.18 4.80 -0.01
CA TYR A 146 -3.39 4.05 -0.32
C TYR A 146 -4.46 4.22 0.76
N THR A 147 -4.07 4.13 2.03
CA THR A 147 -4.98 4.29 3.18
C THR A 147 -5.56 5.69 3.22
N LEU A 148 -4.73 6.73 3.06
CA LEU A 148 -5.15 8.13 3.02
C LEU A 148 -6.14 8.40 1.89
N ALA A 149 -5.89 7.86 0.70
CA ALA A 149 -6.81 8.01 -0.43
C ALA A 149 -8.16 7.31 -0.17
N LEU A 150 -8.17 6.14 0.46
CA LEU A 150 -9.41 5.46 0.87
C LEU A 150 -10.16 6.21 1.97
N ASP A 151 -9.46 6.75 2.97
CA ASP A 151 -10.04 7.60 4.02
C ASP A 151 -10.75 8.82 3.42
N THR A 152 -10.08 9.48 2.47
CA THR A 152 -10.64 10.63 1.75
C THR A 152 -11.87 10.22 0.95
N MET A 153 -11.81 9.13 0.20
CA MET A 153 -12.98 8.63 -0.55
C MET A 153 -14.15 8.28 0.36
N TYR A 154 -13.89 7.71 1.52
CA TYR A 154 -14.93 7.38 2.51
C TYR A 154 -15.56 8.65 3.10
N ALA A 155 -14.74 9.64 3.45
CA ALA A 155 -15.21 10.94 3.97
C ALA A 155 -16.07 11.66 2.92
N ASP A 156 -15.63 11.71 1.66
CA ASP A 156 -16.35 12.29 0.54
C ASP A 156 -17.71 11.61 0.30
N ALA A 157 -17.70 10.27 0.26
CA ALA A 157 -18.93 9.48 0.08
C ALA A 157 -19.95 9.76 1.18
N LYS A 158 -19.47 9.83 2.42
CA LYS A 158 -20.31 10.17 3.58
C LYS A 158 -20.86 11.59 3.48
N ALA A 159 -20.01 12.57 3.16
CA ALA A 159 -20.42 13.97 3.03
C ALA A 159 -21.44 14.14 1.91
N GLU A 160 -21.19 13.53 0.73
CA GLU A 160 -22.13 13.57 -0.41
C GLU A 160 -23.50 12.96 -0.04
N TYR A 161 -23.50 11.80 0.66
CA TYR A 161 -24.75 11.17 1.08
C TYR A 161 -25.53 12.03 2.08
N LEU A 162 -24.85 12.63 3.05
CA LEU A 162 -25.46 13.49 4.06
C LEU A 162 -25.93 14.84 3.50
N ALA A 163 -25.36 15.30 2.39
CA ALA A 163 -25.82 16.51 1.69
C ALA A 163 -27.12 16.29 0.90
N LEU A 164 -27.52 15.04 0.64
CA LEU A 164 -28.79 14.76 -0.02
C LEU A 164 -29.98 15.17 0.86
N PRO A 165 -31.08 15.68 0.27
CA PRO A 165 -32.35 15.82 0.97
C PRO A 165 -32.80 14.48 1.58
N ALA A 166 -33.47 14.52 2.73
CA ALA A 166 -33.84 13.31 3.47
C ALA A 166 -34.62 12.29 2.62
N GLU A 167 -35.53 12.80 1.78
CA GLU A 167 -36.36 12.00 0.86
C GLU A 167 -35.56 11.32 -0.26
N LYS A 168 -34.33 11.80 -0.54
CA LYS A 168 -33.44 11.21 -1.54
C LYS A 168 -32.40 10.26 -0.93
N ARG A 169 -32.32 10.15 0.37
CA ARG A 169 -31.42 9.22 1.09
C ARG A 169 -31.99 7.81 1.07
N THR A 170 -32.16 7.26 -0.13
CA THR A 170 -32.72 5.92 -0.35
C THR A 170 -31.60 4.91 -0.52
N LYS A 171 -31.91 3.62 -0.26
CA LYS A 171 -30.98 2.51 -0.52
C LYS A 171 -30.51 2.48 -1.98
N THR A 172 -31.40 2.80 -2.94
CA THR A 172 -31.03 2.85 -4.36
C THR A 172 -30.01 3.94 -4.65
N GLN A 173 -30.18 5.13 -4.09
CA GLN A 173 -29.24 6.24 -4.26
C GLN A 173 -27.89 5.90 -3.62
N LEU A 174 -27.90 5.31 -2.42
CA LEU A 174 -26.68 4.86 -1.75
C LEU A 174 -25.91 3.84 -2.58
N LEU A 175 -26.58 2.81 -3.12
CA LEU A 175 -25.97 1.81 -3.98
C LEU A 175 -25.38 2.41 -5.26
N LYS A 176 -26.04 3.44 -5.83
CA LYS A 176 -25.52 4.17 -6.99
C LYS A 176 -24.22 4.89 -6.66
N MET A 177 -24.18 5.59 -5.52
CA MET A 177 -22.99 6.27 -5.04
C MET A 177 -21.85 5.30 -4.72
N ALA A 178 -22.16 4.22 -3.99
CA ALA A 178 -21.19 3.18 -3.65
C ALA A 178 -20.51 2.58 -4.89
N ARG A 179 -21.25 2.34 -5.98
CA ARG A 179 -20.66 1.87 -7.24
C ARG A 179 -19.64 2.87 -7.82
N GLY A 180 -19.93 4.17 -7.76
CA GLY A 180 -19.02 5.21 -8.20
C GLY A 180 -17.71 5.22 -7.40
N TYR A 181 -17.81 5.14 -6.07
CA TYR A 181 -16.66 5.09 -5.18
C TYR A 181 -15.87 3.78 -5.30
N LEU A 182 -16.52 2.64 -5.46
CA LEU A 182 -15.85 1.37 -5.75
C LEU A 182 -15.06 1.39 -7.06
N SER A 183 -15.58 2.06 -8.10
CA SER A 183 -14.85 2.24 -9.36
C SER A 183 -13.59 3.10 -9.17
N ARG A 184 -13.69 4.19 -8.38
CA ARG A 184 -12.53 5.03 -8.03
C ARG A 184 -11.50 4.27 -7.20
N ALA A 185 -11.95 3.50 -6.21
CA ALA A 185 -11.08 2.65 -5.40
C ALA A 185 -10.35 1.60 -6.25
N SER A 186 -11.03 0.99 -7.24
CA SER A 186 -10.40 0.03 -8.16
C SER A 186 -9.36 0.69 -9.08
N ALA A 187 -9.57 1.95 -9.48
CA ALA A 187 -8.56 2.70 -10.25
C ALA A 187 -7.33 3.00 -9.39
N LEU A 188 -7.53 3.44 -8.15
CA LEU A 188 -6.47 3.65 -7.17
C LEU A 188 -5.67 2.36 -6.91
N GLU A 189 -6.35 1.22 -6.73
CA GLU A 189 -5.68 -0.07 -6.57
C GLU A 189 -4.76 -0.40 -7.72
N LYS A 190 -5.23 -0.22 -8.95
CA LYS A 190 -4.42 -0.50 -10.13
C LYS A 190 -3.17 0.39 -10.19
N GLU A 191 -3.27 1.63 -9.77
CA GLU A 191 -2.13 2.55 -9.68
C GLU A 191 -1.13 2.07 -8.62
N CYS A 192 -1.62 1.77 -7.41
CA CYS A 192 -0.79 1.26 -6.33
C CYS A 192 -0.15 -0.09 -6.66
N ASP A 193 -0.87 -0.99 -7.35
CA ASP A 193 -0.32 -2.27 -7.81
C ASP A 193 0.84 -2.04 -8.79
N GLY A 194 0.74 -1.07 -9.70
CA GLY A 194 1.84 -0.71 -10.60
C GLY A 194 3.09 -0.23 -9.85
N LYS A 195 2.92 0.66 -8.86
CA LYS A 195 4.01 1.13 -7.99
C LYS A 195 4.62 -0.03 -7.17
N MET A 196 3.77 -0.91 -6.64
CA MET A 196 4.21 -2.08 -5.88
C MET A 196 5.03 -3.06 -6.73
N ASP A 197 4.59 -3.34 -7.96
CA ASP A 197 5.32 -4.19 -8.91
C ASP A 197 6.72 -3.64 -9.24
N GLU A 198 6.90 -2.32 -9.27
CA GLU A 198 8.21 -1.69 -9.44
C GLU A 198 9.10 -1.90 -8.22
N ILE A 199 8.57 -1.71 -7.01
CA ILE A 199 9.30 -1.95 -5.76
C ILE A 199 9.70 -3.42 -5.66
N VAL A 200 8.79 -4.35 -5.92
CA VAL A 200 9.03 -5.80 -5.88
C VAL A 200 10.14 -6.20 -6.83
N ARG A 201 10.10 -5.73 -8.07
CA ARG A 201 11.17 -6.01 -9.06
C ARG A 201 12.53 -5.46 -8.61
N ALA A 202 12.56 -4.28 -8.00
CA ALA A 202 13.80 -3.71 -7.47
C ALA A 202 14.33 -4.52 -6.28
N MET A 203 13.44 -4.97 -5.37
CA MET A 203 13.80 -5.84 -4.23
C MET A 203 14.34 -7.19 -4.71
N GLU A 204 13.64 -7.87 -5.64
CA GLU A 204 14.10 -9.14 -6.18
C GLU A 204 15.49 -9.03 -6.80
N LYS A 205 15.72 -7.98 -7.61
CA LYS A 205 17.02 -7.73 -8.23
C LYS A 205 18.10 -7.55 -7.17
N LEU A 206 17.86 -6.66 -6.20
CA LEU A 206 18.82 -6.33 -5.14
C LEU A 206 19.18 -7.58 -4.32
N LEU A 207 18.17 -8.36 -3.92
CA LEU A 207 18.38 -9.60 -3.14
C LEU A 207 19.14 -10.64 -3.94
N ARG A 208 18.81 -10.88 -5.22
CA ARG A 208 19.55 -11.83 -6.09
C ARG A 208 21.01 -11.45 -6.28
N GLU A 209 21.29 -10.17 -6.49
CA GLU A 209 22.66 -9.67 -6.70
C GLU A 209 23.53 -9.78 -5.44
N ASN A 210 22.91 -9.75 -4.25
CA ASN A 210 23.61 -9.79 -2.96
C ASN A 210 23.44 -11.13 -2.19
N GLY A 211 22.80 -12.14 -2.78
CA GLY A 211 22.60 -13.43 -2.13
C GLY A 211 21.59 -13.38 -0.96
N GLY A 212 20.70 -12.39 -0.94
CA GLY A 212 19.67 -12.24 0.08
C GLY A 212 18.50 -13.22 -0.08
N ASP A 213 17.67 -13.32 0.96
CA ASP A 213 16.50 -14.21 0.98
C ASP A 213 15.32 -13.64 0.19
N LEU A 214 14.92 -14.32 -0.88
CA LEU A 214 13.75 -13.97 -1.67
C LEU A 214 12.42 -14.20 -0.94
N GLY A 215 12.39 -14.97 0.15
CA GLY A 215 11.22 -15.15 1.00
C GLY A 215 10.68 -13.82 1.57
N LEU A 216 11.54 -12.81 1.72
CA LEU A 216 11.12 -11.46 2.07
C LEU A 216 10.20 -10.86 1.01
N VAL A 217 10.50 -11.03 -0.27
CA VAL A 217 9.66 -10.53 -1.37
C VAL A 217 8.30 -11.21 -1.35
N ASP A 218 8.27 -12.53 -1.20
CA ASP A 218 7.02 -13.29 -1.11
C ASP A 218 6.14 -12.79 0.05
N THR A 219 6.76 -12.52 1.22
CA THR A 219 6.05 -11.98 2.38
C THR A 219 5.52 -10.57 2.11
N VAL A 220 6.31 -9.70 1.49
CA VAL A 220 5.89 -8.33 1.13
C VAL A 220 4.71 -8.36 0.16
N VAL A 221 4.76 -9.20 -0.88
CA VAL A 221 3.65 -9.36 -1.85
C VAL A 221 2.40 -9.90 -1.18
N TYR A 222 2.55 -10.93 -0.35
CA TYR A 222 1.43 -11.53 0.38
C TYR A 222 0.77 -10.53 1.33
N THR A 223 1.55 -9.83 2.16
CA THR A 223 1.03 -8.87 3.14
C THR A 223 0.36 -7.69 2.48
N TYR A 224 0.91 -7.18 1.37
CA TYR A 224 0.30 -6.13 0.58
C TYR A 224 -1.07 -6.54 0.00
N ALA A 225 -1.16 -7.72 -0.63
CA ALA A 225 -2.41 -8.21 -1.20
C ALA A 225 -3.48 -8.47 -0.11
N ASN A 226 -3.06 -9.02 1.03
CA ASN A 226 -3.93 -9.27 2.17
C ASN A 226 -4.45 -7.96 2.77
N GLU A 227 -3.59 -6.97 2.96
CA GLU A 227 -3.97 -5.66 3.50
C GLU A 227 -5.01 -4.94 2.63
N LYS A 228 -4.84 -4.94 1.31
CA LYS A 228 -5.85 -4.38 0.40
C LYS A 228 -7.23 -5.00 0.60
N SER A 229 -7.28 -6.33 0.74
CA SER A 229 -8.52 -7.05 1.00
C SER A 229 -9.12 -6.69 2.35
N LEU A 230 -8.30 -6.66 3.41
CA LEU A 230 -8.73 -6.31 4.77
C LEU A 230 -9.22 -4.86 4.86
N LYS A 231 -8.52 -3.90 4.26
CA LYS A 231 -8.93 -2.49 4.22
C LYS A 231 -10.26 -2.31 3.52
N LYS A 232 -10.47 -2.92 2.35
CA LYS A 232 -11.79 -2.90 1.68
C LYS A 232 -12.90 -3.45 2.57
N SER A 233 -12.65 -4.59 3.21
CA SER A 233 -13.61 -5.22 4.12
C SER A 233 -13.95 -4.31 5.29
N TRP A 234 -12.94 -3.64 5.85
CA TRP A 234 -13.09 -2.71 6.96
C TRP A 234 -13.96 -1.50 6.58
N TYR A 235 -13.71 -0.84 5.44
CA TYR A 235 -14.55 0.28 4.99
C TYR A 235 -15.99 -0.16 4.71
N MET A 236 -16.20 -1.35 4.13
CA MET A 236 -17.54 -1.90 3.93
C MET A 236 -18.25 -2.14 5.26
N SER A 237 -17.60 -2.77 6.23
CA SER A 237 -18.14 -3.00 7.58
C SER A 237 -18.48 -1.68 8.28
N LYS A 238 -17.64 -0.65 8.17
CA LYS A 238 -17.94 0.69 8.71
C LYS A 238 -19.16 1.35 8.04
N MET A 239 -19.36 1.15 6.74
CA MET A 239 -20.55 1.65 6.04
C MET A 239 -21.82 0.93 6.51
N GLU A 240 -21.76 -0.41 6.68
CA GLU A 240 -22.88 -1.21 7.16
C GLU A 240 -23.26 -0.82 8.60
N GLN A 241 -22.31 -0.75 9.52
CA GLN A 241 -22.54 -0.37 10.92
C GLN A 241 -23.19 1.00 11.08
N LYS A 242 -22.94 1.92 10.14
CA LYS A 242 -23.56 3.25 10.14
C LYS A 242 -24.89 3.30 9.39
N GLY A 243 -25.42 2.15 8.97
CA GLY A 243 -26.64 2.07 8.20
C GLY A 243 -26.57 2.74 6.84
N LEU A 244 -25.36 2.82 6.28
CA LEU A 244 -25.12 3.42 4.97
C LEU A 244 -25.24 2.41 3.82
N ILE A 245 -25.22 1.11 4.09
CA ILE A 245 -25.52 0.01 3.15
C ILE A 245 -26.38 -1.06 3.80
#